data_d96c9f7925079a9beded6b696d1cf3c2
#
_entry.id   d96c9f7925079a9beded6b696d1cf3c2
#
_cell.length_a   1.000
_cell.length_b   1.000
_cell.length_c   1.000
_cell.angle_alpha   90.00
_cell.angle_beta   90.00
_cell.angle_gamma   90.00
#
_symmetry.space_group_name_H-M   'P 1'
#
loop_
_entity.id
_entity.type
_entity.pdbx_description
1 polymer ?
#
loop_
_entity_poly.entity_id
_entity_poly.type
_entity_poly.pdbx_seq_one_letter_code
_entity_poly.pdbx_strand_id
1 'polypeptide(L)'
;MPRQSAARLHRVISAERRTAEACFGAFEFARDVAKLLRVMPPSPHPLRFTRAEFAGAFGDLGTDLPLLVGIVVATGMDATTAFVVFGALQIASGLAYRLPMPVQPLKAMAAIAIAGKLAPPLLAAGGLIVGVVMLILARSGALEWIARTVPKPVVRGIQVGLGLQLAMLALTRFMPADGARGWLLAAVALVIILALRTSHRVPAALVVLALGLVAAALTWPAGAPLPLGVRLPTLPARWPTPNEFAQAALLLALPQLALSLGNSVLATKQVVADLFPEREPLSVKRIGTTYAFMNLLAAPLGGIPVCHGSGGIAGHYAFGARTGASGIIYGTFLVLSGLLLVGEPAAFQRLFPGPILGTLLLVEAITVLLLVRDLRDTPAWLAFAVACGLGAAFLPYGYAVVLLGGTVISAALRRRTRQTVPI
;
A
#
# COMPACT_ATOMS: atom_id res chain seq x y z
N MET A 1 -13.34 38.92 36.04
CA MET A 1 -14.29 38.47 35.01
C MET A 1 -13.90 38.70 33.52
N PRO A 2 -13.03 39.69 33.12
CA PRO A 2 -12.72 39.88 31.69
C PRO A 2 -11.80 38.80 31.05
N ARG A 3 -10.91 38.16 31.82
CA ARG A 3 -9.94 37.14 31.28
C ARG A 3 -10.57 35.81 30.81
N GLN A 4 -11.69 35.41 31.39
CA GLN A 4 -12.38 34.18 30.97
C GLN A 4 -13.17 34.36 29.66
N SER A 5 -13.70 35.56 29.40
CA SER A 5 -14.38 35.90 28.16
C SER A 5 -13.43 35.91 26.95
N ALA A 6 -12.23 36.47 27.10
CA ALA A 6 -11.20 36.54 26.07
C ALA A 6 -10.68 35.11 25.68
N ALA A 7 -10.47 34.25 26.68
CA ALA A 7 -10.05 32.87 26.45
C ALA A 7 -11.14 32.00 25.78
N ARG A 8 -12.41 32.31 26.02
CA ARG A 8 -13.55 31.65 25.37
C ARG A 8 -13.69 32.10 23.91
N LEU A 9 -13.55 33.41 23.67
CA LEU A 9 -13.57 34.00 22.33
C LEU A 9 -12.43 33.45 21.46
N HIS A 10 -11.22 33.38 22.03
CA HIS A 10 -10.05 32.85 21.35
C HIS A 10 -10.22 31.34 20.99
N ARG A 11 -10.89 30.56 21.84
CA ARG A 11 -11.23 29.14 21.53
C ARG A 11 -12.27 29.02 20.44
N VAL A 12 -13.29 29.87 20.42
CA VAL A 12 -14.32 29.87 19.37
C VAL A 12 -13.73 30.25 18.02
N ILE A 13 -12.97 31.38 17.97
CA ILE A 13 -12.31 31.79 16.72
C ILE A 13 -11.31 30.73 16.19
N SER A 14 -10.57 30.09 17.09
CA SER A 14 -9.64 29.03 16.68
C SER A 14 -10.35 27.75 16.25
N ALA A 15 -11.56 27.48 16.74
CA ALA A 15 -12.39 26.37 16.28
C ALA A 15 -13.01 26.65 14.91
N GLU A 16 -13.57 27.87 14.72
CA GLU A 16 -14.12 28.29 13.42
C GLU A 16 -13.04 28.35 12.33
N ARG A 17 -11.83 28.83 12.65
CA ARG A 17 -10.70 28.84 11.73
C ARG A 17 -10.29 27.44 11.31
N ARG A 18 -10.21 26.50 12.26
CA ARG A 18 -9.94 25.07 11.97
C ARG A 18 -11.02 24.42 11.14
N THR A 19 -12.29 24.75 11.38
CA THR A 19 -13.41 24.24 10.59
C THR A 19 -13.38 24.79 9.17
N ALA A 20 -13.07 26.08 8.99
CA ALA A 20 -12.94 26.69 7.67
C ALA A 20 -11.74 26.12 6.88
N GLU A 21 -10.60 25.93 7.53
CA GLU A 21 -9.41 25.29 6.92
C GLU A 21 -9.70 23.83 6.53
N ALA A 22 -10.43 23.09 7.35
CA ALA A 22 -10.85 21.72 7.05
C ALA A 22 -11.88 21.64 5.89
N CYS A 23 -12.84 22.55 5.84
CA CYS A 23 -13.79 22.67 4.73
C CYS A 23 -13.08 23.05 3.41
N PHE A 24 -12.12 23.97 3.47
CA PHE A 24 -11.30 24.34 2.31
C PHE A 24 -10.45 23.17 1.83
N GLY A 25 -9.78 22.45 2.74
CA GLY A 25 -9.04 21.23 2.42
C GLY A 25 -9.90 20.13 1.80
N ALA A 26 -11.12 19.91 2.31
CA ALA A 26 -12.07 18.95 1.75
C ALA A 26 -12.54 19.35 0.34
N PHE A 27 -12.74 20.64 0.08
CA PHE A 27 -13.10 21.15 -1.25
C PHE A 27 -11.95 21.01 -2.26
N GLU A 28 -10.72 21.35 -1.86
CA GLU A 28 -9.53 21.14 -2.70
C GLU A 28 -9.32 19.64 -2.99
N PHE A 29 -9.47 18.80 -1.99
CA PHE A 29 -9.41 17.35 -2.14
C PHE A 29 -10.43 16.83 -3.17
N ALA A 30 -11.72 17.21 -3.04
CA ALA A 30 -12.76 16.82 -3.98
C ALA A 30 -12.45 17.31 -5.42
N ARG A 31 -11.92 18.54 -5.55
CA ARG A 31 -11.48 19.10 -6.83
C ARG A 31 -10.33 18.31 -7.45
N ASP A 32 -9.37 17.87 -6.64
CA ASP A 32 -8.20 17.14 -7.13
C ASP A 32 -8.51 15.68 -7.46
N VAL A 33 -9.41 15.03 -6.71
CA VAL A 33 -10.00 13.73 -7.10
C VAL A 33 -10.78 13.87 -8.41
N ALA A 34 -11.54 14.96 -8.60
CA ALA A 34 -12.24 15.22 -9.87
C ALA A 34 -11.27 15.44 -11.04
N LYS A 35 -10.12 16.09 -10.82
CA LYS A 35 -9.05 16.20 -11.85
C LYS A 35 -8.48 14.82 -12.19
N LEU A 36 -8.23 13.97 -11.20
CA LEU A 36 -7.78 12.60 -11.41
C LEU A 36 -8.75 11.83 -12.31
N LEU A 37 -10.06 11.90 -12.03
CA LEU A 37 -11.10 11.26 -12.83
C LEU A 37 -11.19 11.82 -14.26
N ARG A 38 -10.92 13.12 -14.47
CA ARG A 38 -10.88 13.72 -15.82
C ARG A 38 -9.69 13.25 -16.65
N VAL A 39 -8.54 13.03 -16.03
CA VAL A 39 -7.33 12.49 -16.69
C VAL A 39 -7.50 11.01 -17.03
N MET A 40 -8.38 10.32 -16.32
CA MET A 40 -8.67 8.90 -16.47
C MET A 40 -10.14 8.71 -16.89
N PRO A 41 -10.46 8.79 -18.21
CA PRO A 41 -11.82 8.53 -18.64
C PRO A 41 -12.28 7.15 -18.14
N PRO A 42 -13.47 7.07 -17.51
CA PRO A 42 -13.95 5.82 -16.98
C PRO A 42 -14.13 4.79 -18.09
N SER A 43 -13.79 3.54 -17.80
CA SER A 43 -14.08 2.41 -18.67
C SER A 43 -15.61 2.31 -18.91
N PRO A 44 -16.09 1.90 -20.09
CA PRO A 44 -17.52 1.79 -20.40
C PRO A 44 -18.26 0.71 -19.60
N HIS A 45 -17.54 -0.14 -18.89
CA HIS A 45 -18.14 -1.28 -18.18
C HIS A 45 -18.93 -0.87 -16.94
N PRO A 46 -20.09 -1.50 -16.68
CA PRO A 46 -20.94 -1.15 -15.55
C PRO A 46 -20.31 -1.53 -14.20
N LEU A 47 -20.57 -0.72 -13.18
CA LEU A 47 -20.32 -1.08 -11.77
C LEU A 47 -21.49 -1.97 -11.30
N ARG A 48 -21.18 -3.01 -10.52
CA ARG A 48 -22.16 -3.93 -9.95
C ARG A 48 -21.95 -4.04 -8.45
N PHE A 49 -22.92 -3.55 -7.66
CA PHE A 49 -22.87 -3.63 -6.20
C PHE A 49 -23.58 -4.90 -5.72
N THR A 50 -22.89 -6.02 -5.72
CA THR A 50 -23.40 -7.34 -5.32
C THR A 50 -22.74 -7.81 -4.03
N ARG A 51 -23.30 -8.90 -3.43
CA ARG A 51 -22.66 -9.54 -2.25
C ARG A 51 -21.27 -10.06 -2.56
N ALA A 52 -21.00 -10.51 -3.79
CA ALA A 52 -19.70 -10.96 -4.23
C ALA A 52 -18.68 -9.78 -4.32
N GLU A 53 -19.13 -8.62 -4.81
CA GLU A 53 -18.29 -7.41 -4.81
C GLU A 53 -17.99 -6.94 -3.37
N PHE A 54 -18.96 -7.03 -2.45
CA PHE A 54 -18.75 -6.73 -1.04
C PHE A 54 -17.72 -7.69 -0.40
N ALA A 55 -17.86 -9.00 -0.60
CA ALA A 55 -16.89 -9.98 -0.11
C ALA A 55 -15.50 -9.74 -0.71
N GLY A 56 -15.44 -9.51 -2.02
CA GLY A 56 -14.22 -9.23 -2.76
C GLY A 56 -13.57 -7.89 -2.36
N ALA A 57 -14.33 -6.92 -1.87
CA ALA A 57 -13.81 -5.61 -1.46
C ALA A 57 -12.72 -5.71 -0.38
N PHE A 58 -12.78 -6.71 0.48
CA PHE A 58 -11.82 -6.92 1.56
C PHE A 58 -10.71 -7.92 1.22
N GLY A 59 -10.59 -8.31 -0.04
CA GLY A 59 -9.58 -9.28 -0.49
C GLY A 59 -8.13 -8.81 -0.34
N ASP A 60 -7.91 -7.50 -0.30
CA ASP A 60 -6.59 -6.88 -0.14
C ASP A 60 -6.32 -6.31 1.27
N LEU A 61 -7.29 -6.46 2.18
CA LEU A 61 -7.20 -5.95 3.55
C LEU A 61 -5.96 -6.45 4.29
N GLY A 62 -5.56 -7.71 4.01
CA GLY A 62 -4.38 -8.34 4.62
C GLY A 62 -3.06 -7.68 4.25
N THR A 63 -2.98 -7.02 3.12
CA THR A 63 -1.81 -6.24 2.67
C THR A 63 -1.88 -4.80 3.17
N ASP A 64 -3.02 -4.16 2.92
CA ASP A 64 -3.15 -2.71 3.09
C ASP A 64 -3.15 -2.31 4.56
N LEU A 65 -3.97 -2.96 5.37
CA LEU A 65 -4.18 -2.53 6.75
C LEU A 65 -2.91 -2.60 7.61
N PRO A 66 -2.10 -3.68 7.56
CA PRO A 66 -0.85 -3.72 8.32
C PRO A 66 0.14 -2.62 7.95
N LEU A 67 0.27 -2.33 6.65
CA LEU A 67 1.18 -1.30 6.18
C LEU A 67 0.64 0.10 6.48
N LEU A 68 -0.66 0.35 6.27
CA LEU A 68 -1.29 1.63 6.54
C LEU A 68 -1.22 1.99 8.03
N VAL A 69 -1.65 1.08 8.90
CA VAL A 69 -1.56 1.26 10.36
C VAL A 69 -0.10 1.35 10.81
N GLY A 70 0.76 0.47 10.28
CA GLY A 70 2.18 0.47 10.59
C GLY A 70 2.87 1.80 10.25
N ILE A 71 2.59 2.38 9.09
CA ILE A 71 3.12 3.70 8.69
C ILE A 71 2.60 4.77 9.65
N VAL A 72 1.28 4.83 9.88
CA VAL A 72 0.66 5.84 10.76
C VAL A 72 1.30 5.80 12.15
N VAL A 73 1.40 4.61 12.76
CA VAL A 73 1.97 4.44 14.10
C VAL A 73 3.47 4.76 14.13
N ALA A 74 4.23 4.29 13.14
CA ALA A 74 5.68 4.45 13.14
C ALA A 74 6.13 5.88 12.83
N THR A 75 5.42 6.59 11.96
CA THR A 75 5.79 7.93 11.50
C THR A 75 5.11 9.05 12.30
N GLY A 76 4.05 8.74 13.03
CA GLY A 76 3.24 9.74 13.77
C GLY A 76 2.38 10.62 12.85
N MET A 77 2.14 10.21 11.60
CA MET A 77 1.26 10.98 10.71
C MET A 77 -0.20 10.90 11.16
N ASP A 78 -1.00 11.87 10.74
CA ASP A 78 -2.42 11.93 11.07
C ASP A 78 -3.18 10.75 10.47
N ALA A 79 -3.72 9.89 11.34
CA ALA A 79 -4.44 8.68 10.93
C ALA A 79 -5.68 9.00 10.09
N THR A 80 -6.47 10.00 10.51
CA THR A 80 -7.66 10.43 9.79
C THR A 80 -7.32 10.79 8.36
N THR A 81 -6.32 11.65 8.16
CA THR A 81 -5.88 12.10 6.84
C THR A 81 -5.35 10.94 6.01
N ALA A 82 -4.50 10.08 6.59
CA ALA A 82 -3.94 8.93 5.89
C ALA A 82 -5.03 7.99 5.36
N PHE A 83 -6.00 7.63 6.21
CA PHE A 83 -7.09 6.72 5.84
C PHE A 83 -8.07 7.34 4.85
N VAL A 84 -8.45 8.61 5.04
CA VAL A 84 -9.38 9.32 4.15
C VAL A 84 -8.77 9.51 2.77
N VAL A 85 -7.53 9.97 2.67
CA VAL A 85 -6.85 10.14 1.37
C VAL A 85 -6.66 8.81 0.68
N PHE A 86 -6.21 7.78 1.39
CA PHE A 86 -6.04 6.44 0.83
C PHE A 86 -7.37 5.85 0.34
N GLY A 87 -8.43 5.92 1.16
CA GLY A 87 -9.77 5.44 0.80
C GLY A 87 -10.36 6.18 -0.41
N ALA A 88 -10.16 7.49 -0.50
CA ALA A 88 -10.63 8.27 -1.63
C ALA A 88 -9.87 7.95 -2.94
N LEU A 89 -8.56 7.70 -2.86
CA LEU A 89 -7.80 7.21 -4.02
C LEU A 89 -8.26 5.81 -4.45
N GLN A 90 -8.63 4.95 -3.50
CA GLN A 90 -9.21 3.64 -3.78
C GLN A 90 -10.58 3.76 -4.50
N ILE A 91 -11.46 4.67 -4.05
CA ILE A 91 -12.72 4.98 -4.73
C ILE A 91 -12.45 5.48 -6.15
N ALA A 92 -11.53 6.45 -6.29
CA ALA A 92 -11.17 7.01 -7.59
C ALA A 92 -10.62 5.93 -8.55
N SER A 93 -9.80 5.00 -8.06
CA SER A 93 -9.30 3.87 -8.83
C SER A 93 -10.45 2.97 -9.31
N GLY A 94 -11.38 2.59 -8.42
CA GLY A 94 -12.56 1.79 -8.76
C GLY A 94 -13.45 2.45 -9.82
N LEU A 95 -13.65 3.77 -9.71
CA LEU A 95 -14.43 4.55 -10.69
C LEU A 95 -13.74 4.63 -12.06
N ALA A 96 -12.42 4.84 -12.07
CA ALA A 96 -11.66 5.04 -13.30
C ALA A 96 -11.44 3.75 -14.10
N TYR A 97 -11.06 2.67 -13.42
CA TYR A 97 -10.77 1.41 -14.08
C TYR A 97 -12.01 0.55 -14.34
N ARG A 98 -13.06 0.69 -13.52
CA ARG A 98 -14.22 -0.20 -13.52
C ARG A 98 -13.85 -1.68 -13.37
N LEU A 99 -12.67 -1.93 -12.82
CA LEU A 99 -12.08 -3.19 -12.43
C LEU A 99 -11.74 -3.13 -10.95
N PRO A 100 -11.55 -4.25 -10.26
CA PRO A 100 -11.09 -4.27 -8.87
C PRO A 100 -9.59 -3.90 -8.80
N MET A 101 -9.26 -2.69 -9.28
CA MET A 101 -7.91 -2.16 -9.31
C MET A 101 -7.56 -1.58 -7.94
N PRO A 102 -6.65 -2.21 -7.19
CA PRO A 102 -6.32 -1.79 -5.84
C PRO A 102 -5.47 -0.53 -5.82
N VAL A 103 -5.56 0.17 -4.71
CA VAL A 103 -4.57 1.15 -4.27
C VAL A 103 -3.91 0.56 -3.03
N GLN A 104 -2.60 0.38 -3.07
CA GLN A 104 -1.81 -0.23 -1.99
C GLN A 104 -0.71 0.72 -1.53
N PRO A 105 -0.29 0.70 -0.25
CA PRO A 105 0.91 1.41 0.19
C PRO A 105 2.14 0.96 -0.61
N LEU A 106 3.07 1.89 -0.88
CA LEU A 106 4.34 1.58 -1.51
C LEU A 106 5.17 0.66 -0.61
N LYS A 107 5.17 -0.64 -0.89
CA LYS A 107 5.62 -1.70 0.03
C LYS A 107 7.08 -1.53 0.52
N ALA A 108 8.03 -1.26 -0.39
CA ALA A 108 9.42 -1.04 0.02
C ALA A 108 9.56 0.23 0.85
N MET A 109 8.89 1.30 0.43
CA MET A 109 8.89 2.57 1.15
C MET A 109 8.21 2.44 2.52
N ALA A 110 7.09 1.70 2.60
CA ALA A 110 6.40 1.39 3.84
C ALA A 110 7.30 0.61 4.81
N ALA A 111 7.94 -0.46 4.34
CA ALA A 111 8.84 -1.27 5.16
C ALA A 111 10.01 -0.43 5.74
N ILE A 112 10.63 0.41 4.91
CA ILE A 112 11.72 1.30 5.33
C ILE A 112 11.21 2.35 6.32
N ALA A 113 10.05 2.97 6.04
CA ALA A 113 9.47 4.00 6.90
C ALA A 113 9.09 3.44 8.29
N ILE A 114 8.49 2.24 8.33
CA ILE A 114 8.12 1.57 9.59
C ILE A 114 9.38 1.17 10.38
N ALA A 115 10.36 0.55 9.73
CA ALA A 115 11.58 0.11 10.39
C ALA A 115 12.41 1.30 10.93
N GLY A 116 12.51 2.37 10.14
CA GLY A 116 13.30 3.57 10.45
C GLY A 116 12.53 4.63 11.24
N LYS A 117 11.23 4.48 11.48
CA LYS A 117 10.35 5.50 12.10
C LYS A 117 10.54 6.87 11.45
N LEU A 118 10.48 6.89 10.12
CA LEU A 118 10.78 8.09 9.33
C LEU A 118 9.72 9.18 9.53
N ALA A 119 10.13 10.44 9.46
CA ALA A 119 9.21 11.56 9.56
C ALA A 119 8.26 11.65 8.36
N PRO A 120 6.98 12.07 8.53
CA PRO A 120 6.01 12.18 7.44
C PRO A 120 6.48 13.01 6.23
N PRO A 121 7.18 14.16 6.39
CA PRO A 121 7.68 14.91 5.24
C PRO A 121 8.69 14.14 4.38
N LEU A 122 9.52 13.27 4.97
CA LEU A 122 10.45 12.45 4.22
C LEU A 122 9.69 11.42 3.36
N LEU A 123 8.62 10.83 3.91
CA LEU A 123 7.75 9.91 3.19
C LEU A 123 7.02 10.64 2.04
N ALA A 124 6.51 11.85 2.29
CA ALA A 124 5.88 12.70 1.28
C ALA A 124 6.85 13.04 0.14
N ALA A 125 8.10 13.42 0.46
CA ALA A 125 9.14 13.67 -0.55
C ALA A 125 9.38 12.44 -1.42
N GLY A 126 9.48 11.25 -0.82
CA GLY A 126 9.62 9.99 -1.56
C GLY A 126 8.45 9.74 -2.51
N GLY A 127 7.22 9.94 -2.05
CA GLY A 127 6.01 9.82 -2.86
C GLY A 127 5.99 10.80 -4.04
N LEU A 128 6.36 12.06 -3.81
CA LEU A 128 6.45 13.07 -4.88
C LEU A 128 7.50 12.70 -5.94
N ILE A 129 8.69 12.28 -5.51
CA ILE A 129 9.75 11.85 -6.45
C ILE A 129 9.25 10.67 -7.28
N VAL A 130 8.69 9.65 -6.64
CA VAL A 130 8.14 8.48 -7.35
C VAL A 130 7.04 8.91 -8.32
N GLY A 131 6.13 9.81 -7.90
CA GLY A 131 5.08 10.35 -8.76
C GLY A 131 5.62 11.07 -9.99
N VAL A 132 6.58 11.98 -9.83
CA VAL A 132 7.21 12.71 -10.94
C VAL A 132 7.94 11.75 -11.88
N VAL A 133 8.79 10.88 -11.35
CA VAL A 133 9.55 9.92 -12.15
C VAL A 133 8.63 8.99 -12.95
N MET A 134 7.61 8.43 -12.30
CA MET A 134 6.64 7.57 -12.97
C MET A 134 5.85 8.31 -14.06
N LEU A 135 5.53 9.59 -13.85
CA LEU A 135 4.87 10.40 -14.87
C LEU A 135 5.77 10.62 -16.09
N ILE A 136 7.03 10.95 -15.86
CA ILE A 136 8.04 11.12 -16.93
C ILE A 136 8.19 9.79 -17.70
N LEU A 137 8.39 8.67 -17.00
CA LEU A 137 8.56 7.36 -17.62
C LEU A 137 7.30 6.93 -18.42
N ALA A 138 6.10 7.20 -17.90
CA ALA A 138 4.86 6.87 -18.58
C ALA A 138 4.60 7.73 -19.83
N ARG A 139 5.03 9.01 -19.81
CA ARG A 139 4.82 9.94 -20.94
C ARG A 139 5.88 9.83 -22.02
N SER A 140 7.12 9.53 -21.67
CA SER A 140 8.24 9.37 -22.62
C SER A 140 8.25 8.00 -23.33
N GLY A 141 7.43 7.04 -22.93
CA GLY A 141 7.52 5.66 -23.44
C GLY A 141 8.68 4.86 -22.83
N ALA A 142 9.48 5.46 -21.95
CA ALA A 142 10.59 4.78 -21.30
C ALA A 142 10.11 3.64 -20.39
N LEU A 143 8.87 3.73 -19.88
CA LEU A 143 8.28 2.70 -19.04
C LEU A 143 8.12 1.38 -19.79
N GLU A 144 7.68 1.42 -21.06
CA GLU A 144 7.60 0.25 -21.94
C GLU A 144 8.97 -0.30 -22.30
N TRP A 145 9.96 0.57 -22.51
CA TRP A 145 11.33 0.16 -22.80
C TRP A 145 11.96 -0.57 -21.60
N ILE A 146 11.83 0.00 -20.36
CA ILE A 146 12.30 -0.62 -19.14
C ILE A 146 11.61 -1.98 -18.93
N ALA A 147 10.29 -2.00 -19.18
CA ALA A 147 9.47 -3.18 -19.07
C ALA A 147 9.99 -4.37 -19.90
N ARG A 148 10.56 -4.08 -21.08
CA ARG A 148 11.14 -5.09 -21.98
C ARG A 148 12.60 -5.41 -21.65
N THR A 149 13.28 -4.54 -20.92
CA THR A 149 14.72 -4.64 -20.66
C THR A 149 15.03 -5.42 -19.39
N VAL A 150 14.22 -5.24 -18.33
CA VAL A 150 14.45 -5.90 -17.04
C VAL A 150 14.00 -7.37 -17.09
N PRO A 151 14.92 -8.32 -16.88
CA PRO A 151 14.59 -9.73 -16.99
C PRO A 151 13.72 -10.22 -15.83
N LYS A 152 12.80 -11.15 -16.09
CA LYS A 152 11.92 -11.76 -15.09
C LYS A 152 12.65 -12.28 -13.83
N PRO A 153 13.81 -12.98 -13.92
CA PRO A 153 14.54 -13.40 -12.72
C PRO A 153 14.99 -12.26 -11.81
N VAL A 154 15.32 -11.09 -12.36
CA VAL A 154 15.66 -9.89 -11.58
C VAL A 154 14.43 -9.35 -10.86
N VAL A 155 13.30 -9.27 -11.56
CA VAL A 155 12.02 -8.85 -10.95
C VAL A 155 11.62 -9.80 -9.81
N ARG A 156 11.72 -11.12 -10.02
CA ARG A 156 11.46 -12.12 -8.97
C ARG A 156 12.43 -12.01 -7.81
N GLY A 157 13.70 -11.72 -8.08
CA GLY A 157 14.68 -11.44 -7.02
C GLY A 157 14.29 -10.25 -6.17
N ILE A 158 13.91 -9.13 -6.78
CA ILE A 158 13.41 -7.93 -6.08
C ILE A 158 12.19 -8.28 -5.20
N GLN A 159 11.28 -9.11 -5.70
CA GLN A 159 10.11 -9.56 -4.93
C GLN A 159 10.50 -10.49 -3.77
N VAL A 160 11.47 -11.39 -3.96
CA VAL A 160 12.02 -12.21 -2.85
C VAL A 160 12.61 -11.31 -1.77
N GLY A 161 13.41 -10.29 -2.14
CA GLY A 161 13.96 -9.33 -1.20
C GLY A 161 12.88 -8.59 -0.40
N LEU A 162 11.80 -8.14 -1.08
CA LEU A 162 10.66 -7.53 -0.41
C LEU A 162 9.98 -8.50 0.55
N GLY A 163 9.68 -9.72 0.11
CA GLY A 163 9.05 -10.74 0.95
C GLY A 163 9.87 -11.04 2.21
N LEU A 164 11.20 -11.11 2.09
CA LEU A 164 12.09 -11.27 3.25
C LEU A 164 11.99 -10.08 4.21
N GLN A 165 12.00 -8.85 3.70
CA GLN A 165 11.89 -7.64 4.56
C GLN A 165 10.54 -7.57 5.25
N LEU A 166 9.44 -7.88 4.56
CA LEU A 166 8.10 -7.92 5.15
C LEU A 166 7.98 -9.03 6.21
N ALA A 167 8.53 -10.22 5.95
CA ALA A 167 8.57 -11.31 6.93
C ALA A 167 9.38 -10.92 8.17
N MET A 168 10.56 -10.32 8.00
CA MET A 168 11.37 -9.81 9.10
C MET A 168 10.61 -8.78 9.91
N LEU A 169 9.96 -7.82 9.27
CA LEU A 169 9.16 -6.80 9.94
C LEU A 169 8.01 -7.43 10.75
N ALA A 170 7.29 -8.39 10.17
CA ALA A 170 6.23 -9.12 10.84
C ALA A 170 6.73 -9.86 12.08
N LEU A 171 7.81 -10.64 11.95
CA LEU A 171 8.33 -11.51 12.99
C LEU A 171 9.09 -10.77 14.10
N THR A 172 9.72 -9.63 13.80
CA THR A 172 10.59 -8.93 14.76
C THR A 172 9.94 -7.71 15.40
N ARG A 173 8.89 -7.14 14.78
CA ARG A 173 8.26 -5.90 15.26
C ARG A 173 6.80 -6.07 15.63
N PHE A 174 6.02 -6.71 14.76
CA PHE A 174 4.57 -6.77 14.94
C PHE A 174 4.14 -7.95 15.84
N MET A 175 4.54 -9.17 15.49
CA MET A 175 4.07 -10.36 16.23
C MET A 175 4.54 -10.40 17.69
N PRO A 176 5.78 -9.99 18.03
CA PRO A 176 6.22 -9.99 19.43
C PRO A 176 5.78 -8.77 20.26
N ALA A 177 5.00 -7.84 19.69
CA ALA A 177 4.67 -6.56 20.33
C ALA A 177 4.10 -6.71 21.75
N ASP A 178 3.30 -7.77 22.01
CA ASP A 178 2.66 -8.06 23.30
C ASP A 178 3.30 -9.27 24.00
N GLY A 179 4.57 -9.58 23.71
CA GLY A 179 5.31 -10.69 24.29
C GLY A 179 4.66 -12.05 23.99
N ALA A 180 4.61 -12.94 24.98
CA ALA A 180 4.05 -14.30 24.80
C ALA A 180 2.57 -14.29 24.40
N ARG A 181 1.77 -13.33 24.89
CA ARG A 181 0.35 -13.16 24.49
C ARG A 181 0.24 -12.78 23.02
N GLY A 182 1.15 -11.93 22.54
CA GLY A 182 1.22 -11.55 21.14
C GLY A 182 1.49 -12.75 20.23
N TRP A 183 2.44 -13.59 20.58
CA TRP A 183 2.73 -14.82 19.83
C TRP A 183 1.56 -15.80 19.82
N LEU A 184 0.84 -15.95 20.93
CA LEU A 184 -0.35 -16.79 21.00
C LEU A 184 -1.46 -16.24 20.10
N LEU A 185 -1.73 -14.94 20.15
CA LEU A 185 -2.72 -14.29 19.29
C LEU A 185 -2.36 -14.42 17.80
N ALA A 186 -1.10 -14.25 17.47
CA ALA A 186 -0.59 -14.45 16.11
C ALA A 186 -0.74 -15.90 15.64
N ALA A 187 -0.46 -16.87 16.50
CA ALA A 187 -0.63 -18.29 16.19
C ALA A 187 -2.11 -18.63 15.92
N VAL A 188 -3.03 -18.16 16.77
CA VAL A 188 -4.49 -18.34 16.57
C VAL A 188 -4.92 -17.70 15.24
N ALA A 189 -4.48 -16.47 14.96
CA ALA A 189 -4.77 -15.78 13.70
C ALA A 189 -4.25 -16.56 12.48
N LEU A 190 -3.03 -17.12 12.58
CA LEU A 190 -2.46 -17.93 11.51
C LEU A 190 -3.26 -19.22 11.27
N VAL A 191 -3.68 -19.91 12.34
CA VAL A 191 -4.54 -21.09 12.24
C VAL A 191 -5.86 -20.76 11.52
N ILE A 192 -6.50 -19.63 11.88
CA ILE A 192 -7.71 -19.15 11.21
C ILE A 192 -7.48 -18.92 9.72
N ILE A 193 -6.37 -18.24 9.36
CA ILE A 193 -6.03 -18.00 7.94
C ILE A 193 -5.85 -19.32 7.19
N LEU A 194 -5.12 -20.26 7.79
CA LEU A 194 -4.89 -21.57 7.15
C LEU A 194 -6.18 -22.39 7.02
N ALA A 195 -7.06 -22.35 8.01
CA ALA A 195 -8.36 -23.03 7.98
C ALA A 195 -9.29 -22.41 6.90
N LEU A 196 -9.24 -21.11 6.73
CA LEU A 196 -10.10 -20.39 5.78
C LEU A 196 -9.46 -20.18 4.39
N ARG A 197 -8.24 -20.65 4.15
CA ARG A 197 -7.49 -20.41 2.92
C ARG A 197 -8.20 -20.84 1.63
N THR A 198 -9.08 -21.83 1.71
CA THR A 198 -9.88 -22.36 0.60
C THR A 198 -11.28 -21.80 0.55
N SER A 199 -11.67 -20.98 1.52
CA SER A 199 -12.98 -20.36 1.57
C SER A 199 -13.08 -19.16 0.62
N HIS A 200 -13.91 -19.26 -0.41
CA HIS A 200 -14.23 -18.15 -1.30
C HIS A 200 -15.37 -17.26 -0.78
N ARG A 201 -16.01 -17.64 0.35
CA ARG A 201 -17.17 -16.93 0.90
C ARG A 201 -16.80 -15.94 2.00
N VAL A 202 -15.76 -16.27 2.79
CA VAL A 202 -15.37 -15.50 3.95
C VAL A 202 -13.89 -15.11 3.81
N PRO A 203 -13.58 -13.83 3.62
CA PRO A 203 -12.20 -13.35 3.60
C PRO A 203 -11.53 -13.59 4.95
N ALA A 204 -10.50 -14.43 4.98
CA ALA A 204 -9.78 -14.77 6.21
C ALA A 204 -9.26 -13.51 6.95
N ALA A 205 -8.81 -12.50 6.19
CA ALA A 205 -8.33 -11.23 6.74
C ALA A 205 -9.39 -10.50 7.57
N LEU A 206 -10.69 -10.53 7.14
CA LEU A 206 -11.78 -9.94 7.91
C LEU A 206 -12.02 -10.68 9.24
N VAL A 207 -11.97 -12.01 9.23
CA VAL A 207 -12.15 -12.82 10.45
C VAL A 207 -11.01 -12.54 11.44
N VAL A 208 -9.79 -12.48 10.94
CA VAL A 208 -8.60 -12.18 11.75
C VAL A 208 -8.64 -10.74 12.28
N LEU A 209 -9.11 -9.80 11.48
CA LEU A 209 -9.34 -8.42 11.94
C LEU A 209 -10.40 -8.37 13.04
N ALA A 210 -11.52 -9.08 12.88
CA ALA A 210 -12.57 -9.17 13.90
C ALA A 210 -12.02 -9.80 15.20
N LEU A 211 -11.19 -10.85 15.10
CA LEU A 211 -10.47 -11.41 16.26
C LEU A 211 -9.61 -10.34 16.95
N GLY A 212 -8.88 -9.52 16.15
CA GLY A 212 -8.07 -8.42 16.67
C GLY A 212 -8.90 -7.38 17.42
N LEU A 213 -10.04 -6.98 16.85
CA LEU A 213 -10.96 -6.03 17.49
C LEU A 213 -11.56 -6.60 18.79
N VAL A 214 -11.92 -7.88 18.81
CA VAL A 214 -12.37 -8.56 20.04
C VAL A 214 -11.25 -8.59 21.09
N ALA A 215 -10.03 -8.96 20.71
CA ALA A 215 -8.88 -8.95 21.61
C ALA A 215 -8.60 -7.54 22.16
N ALA A 216 -8.68 -6.52 21.31
CA ALA A 216 -8.56 -5.11 21.71
C ALA A 216 -9.66 -4.71 22.71
N ALA A 217 -10.91 -5.08 22.45
CA ALA A 217 -12.04 -4.77 23.33
C ALA A 217 -11.89 -5.44 24.71
N LEU A 218 -11.45 -6.70 24.76
CA LEU A 218 -11.21 -7.45 26.01
C LEU A 218 -10.04 -6.90 26.83
N THR A 219 -9.07 -6.25 26.17
CA THR A 219 -7.88 -5.68 26.84
C THR A 219 -7.95 -4.16 26.95
N TRP A 220 -9.09 -3.56 26.56
CA TRP A 220 -9.25 -2.11 26.65
C TRP A 220 -9.20 -1.65 28.11
N PRO A 221 -8.39 -0.61 28.44
CA PRO A 221 -8.28 -0.15 29.81
C PRO A 221 -9.63 0.35 30.33
N ALA A 222 -10.02 -0.08 31.53
CA ALA A 222 -11.26 0.37 32.16
C ALA A 222 -11.29 1.90 32.29
N GLY A 223 -12.36 2.51 31.83
CA GLY A 223 -12.53 3.97 31.87
C GLY A 223 -11.77 4.75 30.78
N ALA A 224 -10.94 4.10 29.95
CA ALA A 224 -10.34 4.78 28.81
C ALA A 224 -11.40 5.07 27.74
N PRO A 225 -11.43 6.32 27.17
CA PRO A 225 -12.37 6.62 26.12
C PRO A 225 -12.09 5.77 24.89
N LEU A 226 -13.15 5.28 24.24
CA LEU A 226 -13.01 4.64 22.94
C LEU A 226 -12.51 5.69 21.92
N PRO A 227 -11.64 5.29 20.97
CA PRO A 227 -11.14 6.20 19.94
C PRO A 227 -12.20 6.43 18.85
N LEU A 228 -13.42 6.77 19.28
CA LEU A 228 -14.57 7.03 18.41
C LEU A 228 -14.96 8.49 18.49
N GLY A 229 -15.16 9.11 17.35
CA GLY A 229 -15.55 10.49 17.21
C GLY A 229 -15.56 10.88 15.74
N VAL A 230 -15.86 12.13 15.44
CA VAL A 230 -15.78 12.65 14.07
C VAL A 230 -14.61 13.61 13.99
N ARG A 231 -13.68 13.30 13.09
CA ARG A 231 -12.52 14.16 12.80
C ARG A 231 -12.39 14.36 11.31
N LEU A 232 -12.11 15.58 10.89
CA LEU A 232 -11.84 15.90 9.49
C LEU A 232 -10.34 15.80 9.20
N PRO A 233 -9.98 15.43 7.95
CA PRO A 233 -8.59 15.41 7.50
C PRO A 233 -7.93 16.77 7.67
N THR A 234 -6.64 16.77 8.01
CA THR A 234 -5.83 17.98 8.15
C THR A 234 -4.71 17.98 7.10
N LEU A 235 -4.39 19.15 6.57
CA LEU A 235 -3.24 19.27 5.67
C LEU A 235 -1.92 19.09 6.43
N PRO A 236 -0.84 18.68 5.74
CA PRO A 236 0.48 18.56 6.36
C PRO A 236 0.93 19.87 6.99
N ALA A 237 1.52 19.77 8.18
CA ALA A 237 2.00 20.95 8.91
C ALA A 237 3.12 21.70 8.18
N ARG A 238 3.88 21.00 7.34
CA ARG A 238 4.97 21.59 6.53
C ARG A 238 5.28 20.76 5.29
N TRP A 239 5.87 21.41 4.32
CA TRP A 239 6.43 20.75 3.12
C TRP A 239 7.81 20.13 3.39
N PRO A 240 8.21 19.11 2.60
CA PRO A 240 9.55 18.57 2.66
C PRO A 240 10.61 19.61 2.30
N THR A 241 11.72 19.59 3.03
CA THR A 241 12.91 20.42 2.75
C THR A 241 13.74 19.83 1.59
N PRO A 242 14.62 20.61 0.93
CA PRO A 242 15.53 20.10 -0.09
C PRO A 242 16.39 18.93 0.38
N ASN A 243 16.83 18.96 1.64
CA ASN A 243 17.60 17.86 2.23
C ASN A 243 16.76 16.58 2.38
N GLU A 244 15.49 16.70 2.76
CA GLU A 244 14.56 15.56 2.81
C GLU A 244 14.27 14.99 1.42
N PHE A 245 14.18 15.82 0.39
CA PHE A 245 14.10 15.34 -1.00
C PHE A 245 15.35 14.55 -1.40
N ALA A 246 16.55 15.04 -1.10
CA ALA A 246 17.79 14.33 -1.39
C ALA A 246 17.89 12.98 -0.65
N GLN A 247 17.55 12.95 0.64
CA GLN A 247 17.49 11.71 1.42
C GLN A 247 16.43 10.75 0.89
N ALA A 248 15.22 11.23 0.62
CA ALA A 248 14.11 10.43 0.13
C ALA A 248 14.41 9.83 -1.25
N ALA A 249 15.14 10.53 -2.11
CA ALA A 249 15.54 10.03 -3.43
C ALA A 249 16.32 8.71 -3.32
N LEU A 250 17.27 8.65 -2.40
CA LEU A 250 18.15 7.49 -2.22
C LEU A 250 17.51 6.41 -1.34
N LEU A 251 16.93 6.80 -0.20
CA LEU A 251 16.42 5.84 0.79
C LEU A 251 15.08 5.23 0.39
N LEU A 252 14.21 6.02 -0.24
CA LEU A 252 12.81 5.66 -0.45
C LEU A 252 12.46 5.50 -1.94
N ALA A 253 12.73 6.51 -2.76
CA ALA A 253 12.26 6.52 -4.14
C ALA A 253 13.01 5.50 -5.01
N LEU A 254 14.33 5.43 -4.91
CA LEU A 254 15.14 4.53 -5.73
C LEU A 254 14.79 3.05 -5.52
N PRO A 255 14.76 2.50 -4.28
CA PRO A 255 14.34 1.13 -4.06
C PRO A 255 12.88 0.89 -4.48
N GLN A 256 11.99 1.86 -4.22
CA GLN A 256 10.58 1.72 -4.56
C GLN A 256 10.34 1.74 -6.08
N LEU A 257 11.02 2.60 -6.84
CA LEU A 257 10.91 2.63 -8.30
C LEU A 257 11.30 1.28 -8.92
N ALA A 258 12.38 0.67 -8.44
CA ALA A 258 12.81 -0.65 -8.86
C ALA A 258 11.71 -1.71 -8.66
N LEU A 259 11.10 -1.72 -7.46
CA LEU A 259 10.00 -2.62 -7.15
C LEU A 259 8.73 -2.30 -7.99
N SER A 260 8.42 -1.02 -8.16
CA SER A 260 7.20 -0.59 -8.84
C SER A 260 7.14 -1.00 -10.30
N LEU A 261 8.26 -0.98 -11.00
CA LEU A 261 8.34 -1.40 -12.39
C LEU A 261 7.91 -2.85 -12.55
N GLY A 262 8.44 -3.77 -11.73
CA GLY A 262 8.09 -5.18 -11.78
C GLY A 262 6.70 -5.47 -11.23
N ASN A 263 6.45 -5.06 -10.00
CA ASN A 263 5.26 -5.48 -9.25
C ASN A 263 4.02 -4.63 -9.54
N SER A 264 4.17 -3.30 -9.60
CA SER A 264 3.01 -2.41 -9.68
C SER A 264 2.59 -2.07 -11.12
N VAL A 265 3.46 -2.27 -12.10
CA VAL A 265 3.16 -1.97 -13.50
C VAL A 265 3.04 -3.24 -14.33
N LEU A 266 4.11 -4.04 -14.42
CA LEU A 266 4.14 -5.21 -15.28
C LEU A 266 3.27 -6.35 -14.76
N ALA A 267 3.46 -6.73 -13.50
CA ALA A 267 2.66 -7.79 -12.91
C ALA A 267 1.17 -7.41 -12.84
N THR A 268 0.86 -6.14 -12.57
CA THR A 268 -0.54 -5.64 -12.58
C THR A 268 -1.17 -5.75 -13.95
N LYS A 269 -0.46 -5.33 -15.02
CA LYS A 269 -0.92 -5.50 -16.41
C LYS A 269 -1.19 -6.97 -16.72
N GLN A 270 -0.25 -7.86 -16.36
CA GLN A 270 -0.37 -9.29 -16.63
C GLN A 270 -1.55 -9.92 -15.88
N VAL A 271 -1.68 -9.67 -14.59
CA VAL A 271 -2.78 -10.21 -13.76
C VAL A 271 -4.14 -9.73 -14.26
N VAL A 272 -4.26 -8.49 -14.73
CA VAL A 272 -5.51 -8.03 -15.35
C VAL A 272 -5.79 -8.79 -16.65
N ALA A 273 -4.79 -9.01 -17.49
CA ALA A 273 -4.98 -9.78 -18.73
C ALA A 273 -5.38 -11.25 -18.46
N ASP A 274 -4.81 -11.86 -17.41
CA ASP A 274 -5.08 -13.25 -17.04
C ASP A 274 -6.47 -13.44 -16.42
N LEU A 275 -6.88 -12.51 -15.54
CA LEU A 275 -8.13 -12.62 -14.78
C LEU A 275 -9.35 -12.01 -15.48
N PHE A 276 -9.13 -11.11 -16.43
CA PHE A 276 -10.16 -10.38 -17.17
C PHE A 276 -9.88 -10.40 -18.68
N PRO A 277 -9.78 -11.59 -19.30
CA PRO A 277 -9.43 -11.71 -20.71
C PRO A 277 -10.45 -11.06 -21.65
N GLU A 278 -11.69 -10.86 -21.18
CA GLU A 278 -12.76 -10.16 -21.91
C GLU A 278 -12.62 -8.65 -21.92
N ARG A 279 -11.66 -8.12 -21.17
CA ARG A 279 -11.39 -6.67 -21.09
C ARG A 279 -10.31 -6.25 -22.07
N GLU A 280 -10.40 -5.00 -22.55
CA GLU A 280 -9.30 -4.42 -23.30
C GLU A 280 -8.01 -4.44 -22.47
N PRO A 281 -6.86 -4.84 -23.06
CA PRO A 281 -5.59 -4.90 -22.36
C PRO A 281 -5.20 -3.53 -21.80
N LEU A 282 -4.90 -3.48 -20.51
CA LEU A 282 -4.40 -2.26 -19.88
C LEU A 282 -3.01 -1.89 -20.42
N SER A 283 -2.86 -0.65 -20.84
CA SER A 283 -1.55 -0.15 -21.23
C SER A 283 -0.69 0.18 -20.00
N VAL A 284 0.59 -0.12 -20.10
CA VAL A 284 1.61 0.25 -19.11
C VAL A 284 1.59 1.76 -18.84
N LYS A 285 1.38 2.55 -19.90
CA LYS A 285 1.22 4.01 -19.83
C LYS A 285 0.04 4.42 -18.95
N ARG A 286 -1.13 3.77 -19.07
CA ARG A 286 -2.30 4.08 -18.24
C ARG A 286 -2.01 3.78 -16.78
N ILE A 287 -1.47 2.59 -16.47
CA ILE A 287 -1.12 2.20 -15.10
C ILE A 287 -0.08 3.17 -14.51
N GLY A 288 1.00 3.48 -15.25
CA GLY A 288 2.04 4.40 -14.79
C GLY A 288 1.54 5.82 -14.58
N THR A 289 0.62 6.30 -15.45
CA THR A 289 0.04 7.64 -15.32
C THR A 289 -0.85 7.75 -14.08
N THR A 290 -1.74 6.79 -13.84
CA THR A 290 -2.61 6.80 -12.65
C THR A 290 -1.81 6.66 -11.36
N TYR A 291 -0.82 5.78 -11.36
CA TYR A 291 0.14 5.63 -10.27
C TYR A 291 0.84 6.97 -9.95
N ALA A 292 1.32 7.67 -10.98
CA ALA A 292 1.98 8.96 -10.82
C ALA A 292 1.05 10.00 -10.18
N PHE A 293 -0.16 10.17 -10.73
CA PHE A 293 -1.12 11.15 -10.22
C PHE A 293 -1.56 10.85 -8.80
N MET A 294 -1.77 9.59 -8.43
CA MET A 294 -2.11 9.24 -7.05
C MET A 294 -1.02 9.69 -6.06
N ASN A 295 0.26 9.52 -6.40
CA ASN A 295 1.35 9.97 -5.52
C ASN A 295 1.53 11.48 -5.49
N LEU A 296 1.33 12.16 -6.63
CA LEU A 296 1.37 13.61 -6.70
C LEU A 296 0.20 14.27 -5.95
N LEU A 297 -0.92 13.55 -5.75
CA LEU A 297 -2.05 14.01 -4.95
C LEU A 297 -1.92 13.61 -3.48
N ALA A 298 -1.46 12.38 -3.19
CA ALA A 298 -1.38 11.88 -1.82
C ALA A 298 -0.47 12.74 -0.93
N ALA A 299 0.73 13.08 -1.41
CA ALA A 299 1.72 13.81 -0.62
C ALA A 299 1.27 15.20 -0.17
N PRO A 300 0.73 16.09 -1.05
CA PRO A 300 0.21 17.39 -0.64
C PRO A 300 -0.97 17.32 0.33
N LEU A 301 -1.74 16.24 0.25
CA LEU A 301 -2.93 16.04 1.09
C LEU A 301 -2.60 15.33 2.41
N GLY A 302 -1.33 15.04 2.70
CA GLY A 302 -0.93 14.31 3.91
C GLY A 302 -1.25 12.81 3.88
N GLY A 303 -1.52 12.28 2.70
CA GLY A 303 -1.70 10.86 2.49
C GLY A 303 -0.39 10.09 2.39
N ILE A 304 -0.48 8.77 2.43
CA ILE A 304 0.67 7.89 2.23
C ILE A 304 0.93 7.67 0.73
N PRO A 305 2.19 7.44 0.33
CA PRO A 305 2.51 7.06 -1.03
C PRO A 305 1.93 5.69 -1.41
N VAL A 306 1.38 5.59 -2.63
CA VAL A 306 0.57 4.44 -3.06
C VAL A 306 0.95 3.90 -4.43
N CYS A 307 0.53 2.67 -4.73
CA CYS A 307 0.68 2.03 -6.04
C CYS A 307 -0.55 1.21 -6.42
N HIS A 308 -0.53 0.67 -7.64
CA HIS A 308 -1.38 -0.46 -8.02
C HIS A 308 -0.61 -1.75 -7.78
N GLY A 309 -1.20 -2.72 -7.08
CA GLY A 309 -0.54 -3.99 -6.78
C GLY A 309 -1.24 -5.18 -7.42
N SER A 310 -0.47 -6.04 -8.09
CA SER A 310 -0.98 -7.27 -8.70
C SER A 310 -1.62 -8.21 -7.68
N GLY A 311 -1.06 -8.30 -6.47
CA GLY A 311 -1.61 -9.13 -5.39
C GLY A 311 -3.00 -8.70 -4.96
N GLY A 312 -3.26 -7.39 -4.87
CA GLY A 312 -4.58 -6.87 -4.50
C GLY A 312 -5.65 -7.19 -5.54
N ILE A 313 -5.33 -7.12 -6.85
CA ILE A 313 -6.27 -7.55 -7.90
C ILE A 313 -6.63 -9.03 -7.71
N ALA A 314 -5.62 -9.87 -7.52
CA ALA A 314 -5.83 -11.29 -7.29
C ALA A 314 -6.64 -11.56 -6.02
N GLY A 315 -6.37 -10.83 -4.93
CA GLY A 315 -7.12 -10.91 -3.67
C GLY A 315 -8.59 -10.53 -3.85
N HIS A 316 -8.88 -9.37 -4.44
CA HIS A 316 -10.25 -8.94 -4.74
C HIS A 316 -10.98 -9.97 -5.63
N TYR A 317 -10.32 -10.46 -6.68
CA TYR A 317 -10.88 -11.43 -7.61
C TYR A 317 -11.19 -12.78 -6.93
N ALA A 318 -10.29 -13.27 -6.08
CA ALA A 318 -10.43 -14.55 -5.39
C ALA A 318 -11.69 -14.61 -4.50
N PHE A 319 -12.08 -13.48 -3.92
CA PHE A 319 -13.29 -13.36 -3.09
C PHE A 319 -14.52 -12.85 -3.85
N GLY A 320 -14.47 -12.80 -5.18
CA GLY A 320 -15.64 -12.61 -6.04
C GLY A 320 -15.79 -11.23 -6.65
N ALA A 321 -14.88 -10.28 -6.43
CA ALA A 321 -14.91 -8.99 -7.10
C ALA A 321 -14.63 -9.15 -8.61
N ARG A 322 -15.41 -8.42 -9.42
CA ARG A 322 -15.27 -8.42 -10.90
C ARG A 322 -15.34 -7.01 -11.47
N THR A 323 -15.73 -6.03 -10.66
CA THR A 323 -15.89 -4.64 -11.08
C THR A 323 -15.20 -3.69 -10.11
N GLY A 324 -15.14 -2.40 -10.47
CA GLY A 324 -14.60 -1.36 -9.59
C GLY A 324 -15.46 -1.07 -8.36
N ALA A 325 -16.64 -1.69 -8.24
CA ALA A 325 -17.51 -1.54 -7.07
C ALA A 325 -16.82 -2.03 -5.78
N SER A 326 -16.02 -3.09 -5.85
CA SER A 326 -15.22 -3.56 -4.71
C SER A 326 -14.25 -2.48 -4.20
N GLY A 327 -13.56 -1.78 -5.11
CA GLY A 327 -12.68 -0.67 -4.74
C GLY A 327 -13.46 0.50 -4.12
N ILE A 328 -14.67 0.78 -4.60
CA ILE A 328 -15.53 1.83 -4.02
C ILE A 328 -15.99 1.43 -2.62
N ILE A 329 -16.43 0.18 -2.42
CA ILE A 329 -16.86 -0.33 -1.11
C ILE A 329 -15.69 -0.28 -0.11
N TYR A 330 -14.53 -0.78 -0.49
CA TYR A 330 -13.34 -0.80 0.36
C TYR A 330 -12.84 0.62 0.68
N GLY A 331 -12.78 1.48 -0.33
CA GLY A 331 -12.39 2.87 -0.13
C GLY A 331 -13.37 3.63 0.77
N THR A 332 -14.68 3.38 0.64
CA THR A 332 -15.69 3.95 1.53
C THR A 332 -15.51 3.48 2.98
N PHE A 333 -15.24 2.18 3.17
CA PHE A 333 -14.90 1.62 4.49
C PHE A 333 -13.69 2.34 5.11
N LEU A 334 -12.63 2.58 4.35
CA LEU A 334 -11.43 3.26 4.82
C LEU A 334 -11.70 4.75 5.13
N VAL A 335 -12.45 5.45 4.28
CA VAL A 335 -12.86 6.84 4.53
C VAL A 335 -13.66 6.94 5.82
N LEU A 336 -14.67 6.09 6.00
CA LEU A 336 -15.48 6.08 7.22
C LEU A 336 -14.63 5.71 8.44
N SER A 337 -13.74 4.73 8.32
CA SER A 337 -12.80 4.40 9.40
C SER A 337 -11.93 5.58 9.77
N GLY A 338 -11.36 6.31 8.81
CA GLY A 338 -10.56 7.51 9.07
C GLY A 338 -11.34 8.66 9.71
N LEU A 339 -12.60 8.86 9.31
CA LEU A 339 -13.45 9.91 9.86
C LEU A 339 -13.98 9.60 11.27
N LEU A 340 -14.22 8.31 11.56
CA LEU A 340 -14.88 7.87 12.79
C LEU A 340 -13.90 7.40 13.87
N LEU A 341 -12.68 7.00 13.51
CA LEU A 341 -11.65 6.60 14.44
C LEU A 341 -10.78 7.80 14.79
N VAL A 342 -11.04 8.37 15.94
CA VAL A 342 -10.35 9.56 16.47
C VAL A 342 -9.40 9.14 17.57
N GLY A 343 -8.15 9.56 17.50
CA GLY A 343 -7.24 9.31 18.62
C GLY A 343 -5.77 9.47 18.27
N GLU A 344 -4.97 9.43 19.32
CA GLU A 344 -3.53 9.35 19.25
C GLU A 344 -3.10 8.04 18.57
N PRO A 345 -1.93 7.99 17.90
CA PRO A 345 -1.41 6.79 17.26
C PRO A 345 -1.41 5.56 18.19
N ALA A 346 -1.21 5.77 19.50
CA ALA A 346 -1.28 4.70 20.49
C ALA A 346 -2.68 4.08 20.63
N ALA A 347 -3.75 4.84 20.51
CA ALA A 347 -5.12 4.33 20.52
C ALA A 347 -5.41 3.50 19.26
N PHE A 348 -4.90 3.95 18.11
CA PHE A 348 -4.94 3.20 16.85
C PHE A 348 -4.20 1.86 16.94
N GLN A 349 -3.02 1.85 17.54
CA GLN A 349 -2.25 0.63 17.77
C GLN A 349 -2.97 -0.37 18.69
N ARG A 350 -3.70 0.13 19.71
CA ARG A 350 -4.53 -0.74 20.57
C ARG A 350 -5.70 -1.34 19.83
N LEU A 351 -6.36 -0.55 18.97
CA LEU A 351 -7.51 -1.02 18.18
C LEU A 351 -7.09 -2.08 17.15
N PHE A 352 -5.89 -1.95 16.59
CA PHE A 352 -5.30 -2.88 15.64
C PHE A 352 -4.05 -3.53 16.24
N PRO A 353 -4.21 -4.62 17.04
CA PRO A 353 -3.09 -5.25 17.75
C PRO A 353 -1.97 -5.67 16.79
N GLY A 354 -0.73 -5.33 17.17
CA GLY A 354 0.46 -5.66 16.40
C GLY A 354 0.53 -7.12 15.95
N PRO A 355 0.25 -8.12 16.82
CA PRO A 355 0.25 -9.53 16.44
C PRO A 355 -0.68 -9.89 15.29
N ILE A 356 -1.86 -9.28 15.22
CA ILE A 356 -2.82 -9.45 14.11
C ILE A 356 -2.27 -8.88 12.82
N LEU A 357 -1.79 -7.62 12.87
CA LEU A 357 -1.17 -6.96 11.71
C LEU A 357 0.06 -7.73 11.22
N GLY A 358 0.88 -8.22 12.16
CA GLY A 358 2.05 -9.04 11.85
C GLY A 358 1.71 -10.36 11.17
N THR A 359 0.65 -11.04 11.61
CA THR A 359 0.21 -12.28 10.97
C THR A 359 -0.27 -12.04 9.54
N LEU A 360 -1.07 -11.00 9.31
CA LEU A 360 -1.51 -10.63 7.97
C LEU A 360 -0.31 -10.26 7.07
N LEU A 361 0.63 -9.48 7.61
CA LEU A 361 1.84 -9.09 6.88
C LEU A 361 2.75 -10.29 6.56
N LEU A 362 2.84 -11.26 7.46
CA LEU A 362 3.60 -12.50 7.24
C LEU A 362 2.99 -13.33 6.10
N VAL A 363 1.68 -13.43 6.05
CA VAL A 363 0.99 -14.12 4.95
C VAL A 363 1.23 -13.44 3.61
N GLU A 364 1.18 -12.10 3.58
CA GLU A 364 1.56 -11.33 2.38
C GLU A 364 3.02 -11.57 1.99
N ALA A 365 3.93 -11.54 2.96
CA ALA A 365 5.35 -11.82 2.74
C ALA A 365 5.56 -13.20 2.09
N ILE A 366 4.91 -14.24 2.62
CA ILE A 366 4.95 -15.59 2.06
C ILE A 366 4.38 -15.60 0.63
N THR A 367 3.27 -14.93 0.40
CA THR A 367 2.64 -14.84 -0.93
C THR A 367 3.61 -14.23 -1.95
N VAL A 368 4.30 -13.14 -1.58
CA VAL A 368 5.29 -12.49 -2.45
C VAL A 368 6.53 -13.39 -2.66
N LEU A 369 7.02 -14.07 -1.61
CA LEU A 369 8.12 -15.03 -1.73
C LEU A 369 7.80 -16.17 -2.68
N LEU A 370 6.57 -16.68 -2.66
CA LEU A 370 6.13 -17.79 -3.49
C LEU A 370 6.08 -17.46 -4.98
N LEU A 371 6.09 -16.20 -5.38
CA LEU A 371 6.11 -15.79 -6.80
C LEU A 371 7.35 -16.30 -7.53
N VAL A 372 8.46 -16.52 -6.83
CA VAL A 372 9.70 -17.06 -7.43
C VAL A 372 9.54 -18.49 -7.95
N ARG A 373 8.50 -19.21 -7.52
CA ARG A 373 8.23 -20.60 -7.94
C ARG A 373 7.94 -20.74 -9.44
N ASP A 374 7.60 -19.68 -10.13
CA ASP A 374 7.44 -19.69 -11.58
C ASP A 374 8.76 -19.82 -12.35
N LEU A 375 9.90 -19.80 -11.64
CA LEU A 375 11.24 -20.10 -12.16
C LEU A 375 11.72 -21.51 -11.82
N ARG A 376 10.88 -22.37 -11.22
CA ARG A 376 11.28 -23.72 -10.76
C ARG A 376 11.82 -24.61 -11.88
N ASP A 377 11.31 -24.46 -13.09
CA ASP A 377 11.71 -25.25 -14.26
C ASP A 377 13.07 -24.78 -14.84
N THR A 378 13.64 -23.73 -14.29
CA THR A 378 14.94 -23.16 -14.66
C THR A 378 15.82 -22.95 -13.41
N PRO A 379 16.42 -24.01 -12.85
CA PRO A 379 17.09 -23.97 -11.54
C PRO A 379 18.19 -22.90 -11.43
N ALA A 380 18.94 -22.67 -12.50
CA ALA A 380 19.98 -21.63 -12.52
C ALA A 380 19.37 -20.21 -12.38
N TRP A 381 18.24 -19.93 -13.03
CA TRP A 381 17.56 -18.65 -12.91
C TRP A 381 16.81 -18.51 -11.58
N LEU A 382 16.34 -19.61 -11.01
CA LEU A 382 15.79 -19.63 -9.66
C LEU A 382 16.87 -19.26 -8.64
N ALA A 383 18.04 -19.91 -8.70
CA ALA A 383 19.18 -19.60 -7.84
C ALA A 383 19.65 -18.15 -8.00
N PHE A 384 19.71 -17.65 -9.24
CA PHE A 384 20.01 -16.26 -9.53
C PHE A 384 18.99 -15.29 -8.93
N ALA A 385 17.69 -15.58 -9.05
CA ALA A 385 16.62 -14.77 -8.45
C ALA A 385 16.72 -14.77 -6.92
N VAL A 386 17.00 -15.90 -6.28
CA VAL A 386 17.19 -15.98 -4.82
C VAL A 386 18.41 -15.15 -4.39
N ALA A 387 19.55 -15.26 -5.10
CA ALA A 387 20.73 -14.43 -4.83
C ALA A 387 20.45 -12.93 -4.98
N CYS A 388 19.71 -12.54 -6.04
CA CYS A 388 19.20 -11.19 -6.19
C CYS A 388 18.29 -10.77 -5.01
N GLY A 389 17.45 -11.69 -4.51
CA GLY A 389 16.57 -11.43 -3.37
C GLY A 389 17.35 -11.16 -2.08
N LEU A 390 18.36 -11.95 -1.79
CA LEU A 390 19.27 -11.72 -0.65
C LEU A 390 20.00 -10.38 -0.81
N GLY A 391 20.51 -10.07 -2.01
CA GLY A 391 21.10 -8.77 -2.31
C GLY A 391 20.12 -7.61 -2.10
N ALA A 392 18.87 -7.74 -2.56
CA ALA A 392 17.85 -6.71 -2.40
C ALA A 392 17.47 -6.49 -0.93
N ALA A 393 17.44 -7.56 -0.12
CA ALA A 393 17.05 -7.49 1.29
C ALA A 393 18.14 -6.92 2.20
N PHE A 394 19.42 -7.27 1.95
CA PHE A 394 20.48 -7.08 2.93
C PHE A 394 21.62 -6.13 2.49
N LEU A 395 21.75 -5.80 1.19
CA LEU A 395 22.75 -4.84 0.74
C LEU A 395 22.27 -3.39 0.94
N PRO A 396 23.19 -2.46 1.20
CA PRO A 396 22.87 -1.04 1.08
C PRO A 396 22.37 -0.72 -0.32
N TYR A 397 21.24 0.01 -0.42
CA TYR A 397 20.55 0.28 -1.69
C TYR A 397 20.21 -0.97 -2.52
N GLY A 398 20.01 -2.13 -1.85
CA GLY A 398 19.95 -3.46 -2.44
C GLY A 398 18.99 -3.59 -3.62
N TYR A 399 17.83 -2.95 -3.58
CA TYR A 399 16.86 -2.95 -4.69
C TYR A 399 17.44 -2.30 -5.96
N ALA A 400 18.16 -1.19 -5.82
CA ALA A 400 18.77 -0.51 -6.97
C ALA A 400 19.97 -1.30 -7.50
N VAL A 401 20.81 -1.81 -6.60
CA VAL A 401 21.96 -2.67 -6.94
C VAL A 401 21.49 -3.90 -7.72
N VAL A 402 20.43 -4.55 -7.25
CA VAL A 402 19.88 -5.73 -7.90
C VAL A 402 19.19 -5.38 -9.23
N LEU A 403 18.45 -4.28 -9.30
CA LEU A 403 17.83 -3.86 -10.56
C LEU A 403 18.88 -3.63 -11.65
N LEU A 404 19.90 -2.84 -11.36
CA LEU A 404 20.94 -2.47 -12.35
C LEU A 404 21.93 -3.61 -12.56
N GLY A 405 22.58 -4.06 -11.48
CA GLY A 405 23.60 -5.09 -11.53
C GLY A 405 23.04 -6.44 -11.97
N GLY A 406 21.89 -6.84 -11.42
CA GLY A 406 21.20 -8.06 -11.82
C GLY A 406 20.79 -8.07 -13.29
N THR A 407 20.32 -6.93 -13.83
CA THR A 407 19.99 -6.81 -15.25
C THR A 407 21.25 -6.97 -16.13
N VAL A 408 22.36 -6.32 -15.78
CA VAL A 408 23.64 -6.44 -16.50
C VAL A 408 24.17 -7.88 -16.43
N ILE A 409 24.22 -8.48 -15.23
CA ILE A 409 24.68 -9.86 -15.04
C ILE A 409 23.80 -10.84 -15.83
N SER A 410 22.48 -10.68 -15.76
CA SER A 410 21.55 -11.50 -16.51
C SER A 410 21.79 -11.41 -18.03
N ALA A 411 22.03 -10.20 -18.55
CA ALA A 411 22.35 -9.99 -19.97
C ALA A 411 23.68 -10.68 -20.37
N ALA A 412 24.71 -10.62 -19.50
CA ALA A 412 25.99 -11.29 -19.72
C ALA A 412 25.87 -12.82 -19.69
N LEU A 413 25.09 -13.38 -18.75
CA LEU A 413 24.80 -14.80 -18.65
C LEU A 413 24.06 -15.33 -19.88
N ARG A 414 23.07 -14.59 -20.39
CA ARG A 414 22.34 -14.92 -21.63
C ARG A 414 23.30 -15.11 -22.81
N ARG A 415 24.26 -14.21 -22.99
CA ARG A 415 25.24 -14.27 -24.07
C ARG A 415 26.12 -15.51 -24.01
N ARG A 416 26.46 -15.98 -22.79
CA ARG A 416 27.32 -17.14 -22.57
C ARG A 416 26.60 -18.49 -22.71
N THR A 417 25.38 -18.60 -22.22
CA THR A 417 24.68 -19.89 -22.11
C THR A 417 23.79 -20.22 -23.30
N ARG A 418 23.57 -19.30 -24.25
CA ARG A 418 22.56 -19.41 -25.32
C ARG A 418 21.15 -19.81 -24.83
N GLN A 419 20.90 -19.77 -23.52
CA GLN A 419 19.61 -20.12 -22.94
C GLN A 419 18.63 -18.96 -23.09
N THR A 420 17.43 -19.31 -23.50
CA THR A 420 16.29 -18.37 -23.48
C THR A 420 15.95 -18.06 -22.03
N VAL A 421 16.03 -16.78 -21.63
CA VAL A 421 15.54 -16.36 -20.32
C VAL A 421 14.02 -16.25 -20.40
N PRO A 422 13.29 -16.72 -19.39
CA PRO A 422 11.85 -16.45 -19.28
C PRO A 422 11.61 -14.94 -19.31
N ILE A 423 10.80 -14.48 -20.24
CA ILE A 423 10.36 -13.09 -20.38
C ILE A 423 9.17 -12.87 -19.44
#